data_89bd92654833d25c1220bb4a1a9743de
#
_entry.id   89bd92654833d25c1220bb4a1a9743de
#
_cell.length_a   1.000
_cell.length_b   1.000
_cell.length_c   1.000
_cell.angle_alpha   90.00
_cell.angle_beta   90.00
_cell.angle_gamma   90.00
#
_symmetry.space_group_name_H-M   'P 1'
#
loop_
_entity.id
_entity.type
_entity.pdbx_description
1 polymer ?
#
loop_
_entity_poly.entity_id
_entity_poly.type
_entity_poly.pdbx_seq_one_letter_code
_entity_poly.pdbx_strand_id
1 'polypeptide(L)'
;TAEGGTVRGWARFIDPYTVRIDDHMEIKSKAFVIATGSRPNFLPEWENLGDLVQTSDDMFFWDDLPKRVGILGSGIIGMELGQALSRLQVEVSIYNRGDTLVGIRDPKVLQEAWKVFKEELDIYGKTQTQLARSDGGKIKVRYIQAGQPRVQDKEFDVILAAIGRKPNIEHLDLGTTGMELDHSGVPIYNPVTQQTSIPHIFIAGDARGGLLELHMASDEGHTAGMNAASYPEVKPGLRRSRLSIAFTNPQIMMVGSSFNALDKGSIVIGEVSFRNQGRSRVMLKNKGLLRTYFDKKTRLLLGAEGIGPDLEHLGHLLAWAHQSRLTADEMLDRVYYHPVVEEGLRTALLRAQEQF
;
A
#
# COMPACT_ATOMS: atom_id res chain seq x y z
N THR A 1 -6.41 14.38 23.00
CA THR A 1 -7.24 15.51 22.50
C THR A 1 -6.65 16.78 23.07
N ALA A 2 -6.04 17.60 22.18
CA ALA A 2 -5.60 18.92 22.57
C ALA A 2 -6.83 19.75 23.02
N GLU A 3 -6.70 20.50 24.10
CA GLU A 3 -7.66 21.51 24.55
C GLU A 3 -7.73 22.74 23.61
N GLY A 4 -7.43 22.57 22.34
CA GLY A 4 -7.61 23.56 21.29
C GLY A 4 -8.95 23.36 20.61
N GLY A 5 -9.66 24.42 20.31
CA GLY A 5 -11.00 24.34 19.76
C GLY A 5 -11.09 23.47 18.49
N THR A 6 -12.05 22.57 18.46
CA THR A 6 -12.41 21.82 17.24
C THR A 6 -13.51 22.58 16.51
N VAL A 7 -13.24 22.90 15.24
CA VAL A 7 -14.24 23.49 14.34
C VAL A 7 -14.61 22.44 13.30
N ARG A 8 -15.92 22.15 13.18
CA ARG A 8 -16.44 21.24 12.15
C ARG A 8 -16.94 22.05 10.97
N GLY A 9 -16.57 21.63 9.76
CA GLY A 9 -16.98 22.23 8.50
C GLY A 9 -15.99 21.95 7.39
N TRP A 10 -16.32 22.39 6.19
CA TRP A 10 -15.47 22.27 5.01
C TRP A 10 -14.47 23.43 4.96
N ALA A 11 -13.19 23.09 5.09
CA ALA A 11 -12.11 24.06 5.10
C ALA A 11 -11.58 24.32 3.69
N ARG A 12 -11.34 25.60 3.33
CA ARG A 12 -10.64 25.99 2.10
C ARG A 12 -9.73 27.19 2.35
N PHE A 13 -8.60 27.23 1.71
CA PHE A 13 -7.73 28.39 1.76
C PHE A 13 -8.34 29.55 0.95
N ILE A 14 -8.26 30.75 1.47
CA ILE A 14 -8.60 32.00 0.75
C ILE A 14 -7.36 32.85 0.50
N ASP A 15 -6.30 32.64 1.26
CA ASP A 15 -4.94 33.14 1.09
C ASP A 15 -3.97 32.21 1.85
N PRO A 16 -2.63 32.41 1.77
CA PRO A 16 -1.65 31.53 2.45
C PRO A 16 -1.77 31.48 3.98
N TYR A 17 -2.42 32.46 4.61
CA TYR A 17 -2.53 32.59 6.07
C TYR A 17 -3.95 32.45 6.59
N THR A 18 -4.95 32.27 5.71
CA THR A 18 -6.35 32.26 6.09
C THR A 18 -7.09 31.09 5.47
N VAL A 19 -7.76 30.33 6.33
CA VAL A 19 -8.69 29.25 5.95
C VAL A 19 -10.10 29.68 6.27
N ARG A 20 -11.02 29.51 5.32
CA ARG A 20 -12.45 29.67 5.51
C ARG A 20 -13.10 28.32 5.76
N ILE A 21 -13.93 28.27 6.81
CA ILE A 21 -14.73 27.09 7.17
C ILE A 21 -16.16 27.35 6.74
N ASP A 22 -16.68 26.52 5.84
CA ASP A 22 -17.94 26.75 5.14
C ASP A 22 -17.98 28.20 4.59
N ASP A 23 -19.09 28.93 4.79
CA ASP A 23 -19.18 30.33 4.38
C ASP A 23 -19.26 31.30 5.59
N HIS A 24 -18.96 30.81 6.80
CA HIS A 24 -19.30 31.52 8.04
C HIS A 24 -18.11 31.95 8.91
N MET A 25 -16.96 31.25 8.79
CA MET A 25 -15.83 31.47 9.71
C MET A 25 -14.51 31.56 8.94
N GLU A 26 -13.67 32.50 9.33
CA GLU A 26 -12.30 32.61 8.85
C GLU A 26 -11.34 32.41 10.03
N ILE A 27 -10.34 31.55 9.78
CA ILE A 27 -9.29 31.25 10.75
C ILE A 27 -7.96 31.69 10.16
N LYS A 28 -7.30 32.63 10.83
CA LYS A 28 -5.92 33.03 10.51
C LYS A 28 -4.96 32.31 11.43
N SER A 29 -3.88 31.78 10.84
CA SER A 29 -2.85 31.05 11.57
C SER A 29 -1.45 31.38 11.08
N LYS A 30 -0.45 31.19 11.97
CA LYS A 30 0.97 31.30 11.64
C LYS A 30 1.47 30.12 10.84
N ALA A 31 0.84 28.95 11.00
CA ALA A 31 1.17 27.74 10.27
C ALA A 31 -0.06 26.83 10.13
N PHE A 32 -0.06 25.98 9.12
CA PHE A 32 -1.11 25.00 8.83
C PHE A 32 -0.51 23.62 8.59
N VAL A 33 -1.27 22.59 8.95
CA VAL A 33 -0.98 21.20 8.58
C VAL A 33 -2.17 20.65 7.81
N ILE A 34 -1.94 20.25 6.55
CA ILE A 34 -2.91 19.57 5.71
C ILE A 34 -2.82 18.07 6.03
N ALA A 35 -3.84 17.52 6.68
CA ALA A 35 -3.93 16.12 7.10
C ALA A 35 -5.30 15.53 6.77
N THR A 36 -5.84 15.86 5.61
CA THR A 36 -7.21 15.56 5.18
C THR A 36 -7.42 14.13 4.71
N GLY A 37 -6.36 13.32 4.71
CA GLY A 37 -6.43 11.90 4.37
C GLY A 37 -6.76 11.62 2.90
N SER A 38 -7.32 10.44 2.66
CA SER A 38 -7.72 9.98 1.33
C SER A 38 -9.08 9.28 1.38
N ARG A 39 -9.66 9.07 0.20
CA ARG A 39 -10.87 8.25 0.00
C ARG A 39 -10.63 7.19 -1.07
N PRO A 40 -11.42 6.12 -1.12
CA PRO A 40 -11.38 5.17 -2.23
C PRO A 40 -11.56 5.88 -3.58
N ASN A 41 -10.81 5.43 -4.57
CA ASN A 41 -10.97 5.93 -5.92
C ASN A 41 -12.20 5.28 -6.55
N PHE A 42 -13.10 6.11 -7.11
CA PHE A 42 -14.34 5.71 -7.74
C PHE A 42 -14.44 6.41 -9.10
N LEU A 43 -14.77 5.65 -10.15
CA LEU A 43 -14.85 6.24 -11.49
C LEU A 43 -16.23 6.84 -11.72
N PRO A 44 -16.32 8.06 -12.32
CA PRO A 44 -17.61 8.73 -12.55
C PRO A 44 -18.59 7.90 -13.38
N GLU A 45 -18.10 7.08 -14.30
CA GLU A 45 -18.94 6.18 -15.11
C GLU A 45 -19.69 5.10 -14.30
N TRP A 46 -19.31 4.89 -13.03
CA TRP A 46 -19.96 3.92 -12.14
C TRP A 46 -21.08 4.55 -11.30
N GLU A 47 -21.20 5.87 -11.26
CA GLU A 47 -22.22 6.57 -10.46
C GLU A 47 -23.65 6.13 -10.80
N ASN A 48 -23.93 5.88 -12.08
CA ASN A 48 -25.22 5.40 -12.53
C ASN A 48 -25.54 3.95 -12.16
N LEU A 49 -24.56 3.19 -11.66
CA LEU A 49 -24.71 1.82 -11.19
C LEU A 49 -25.18 1.76 -9.73
N GLY A 50 -25.03 2.86 -8.96
CA GLY A 50 -25.49 2.97 -7.58
C GLY A 50 -24.84 1.89 -6.69
N ASP A 51 -25.63 1.32 -5.78
CA ASP A 51 -25.18 0.35 -4.77
C ASP A 51 -24.62 -0.97 -5.34
N LEU A 52 -24.68 -1.17 -6.66
CA LEU A 52 -24.04 -2.32 -7.32
C LEU A 52 -22.53 -2.18 -7.41
N VAL A 53 -21.98 -0.97 -7.27
CA VAL A 53 -20.55 -0.73 -7.18
C VAL A 53 -20.25 -0.02 -5.86
N GLN A 54 -19.49 -0.67 -5.02
CA GLN A 54 -19.17 -0.23 -3.67
C GLN A 54 -17.65 -0.18 -3.45
N THR A 55 -17.22 0.41 -2.38
CA THR A 55 -15.83 0.55 -2.00
C THR A 55 -15.52 -0.22 -0.70
N SER A 56 -14.25 -0.22 -0.26
CA SER A 56 -13.89 -0.78 1.04
C SER A 56 -14.59 -0.09 2.21
N ASP A 57 -14.99 1.18 2.04
CA ASP A 57 -15.64 1.94 3.11
C ASP A 57 -17.10 1.50 3.30
N ASP A 58 -17.74 0.96 2.24
CA ASP A 58 -19.13 0.50 2.26
C ASP A 58 -19.25 -0.95 2.74
N MET A 59 -18.28 -1.80 2.39
CA MET A 59 -18.32 -3.26 2.64
C MET A 59 -18.52 -3.62 4.11
N PHE A 60 -17.95 -2.85 5.03
CA PHE A 60 -18.06 -3.12 6.47
C PHE A 60 -19.42 -2.78 7.08
N PHE A 61 -20.35 -2.24 6.27
CA PHE A 61 -21.73 -1.96 6.65
C PHE A 61 -22.75 -2.92 6.00
N TRP A 62 -22.29 -4.00 5.37
CA TRP A 62 -23.19 -5.00 4.83
C TRP A 62 -23.92 -5.74 5.94
N ASP A 63 -25.23 -5.84 5.85
CA ASP A 63 -26.07 -6.61 6.77
C ASP A 63 -25.85 -8.13 6.57
N ASP A 64 -25.75 -8.56 5.30
CA ASP A 64 -25.50 -9.94 4.89
C ASP A 64 -24.43 -10.01 3.80
N LEU A 65 -23.76 -11.17 3.73
CA LEU A 65 -22.74 -11.39 2.69
C LEU A 65 -23.41 -11.65 1.33
N PRO A 66 -23.00 -10.91 0.26
CA PRO A 66 -23.40 -11.22 -1.10
C PRO A 66 -22.92 -12.62 -1.50
N LYS A 67 -23.65 -13.31 -2.37
CA LYS A 67 -23.24 -14.63 -2.86
C LYS A 67 -22.06 -14.54 -3.82
N ARG A 68 -22.02 -13.50 -4.65
CA ARG A 68 -20.99 -13.29 -5.67
C ARG A 68 -20.49 -11.85 -5.65
N VAL A 69 -19.18 -11.68 -5.52
CA VAL A 69 -18.49 -10.38 -5.48
C VAL A 69 -17.42 -10.33 -6.56
N GLY A 70 -17.51 -9.33 -7.44
CA GLY A 70 -16.41 -8.98 -8.33
C GLY A 70 -15.54 -7.90 -7.69
N ILE A 71 -14.23 -8.04 -7.77
CA ILE A 71 -13.29 -7.04 -7.22
C ILE A 71 -12.48 -6.45 -8.34
N LEU A 72 -12.46 -5.13 -8.44
CA LEU A 72 -11.62 -4.41 -9.38
C LEU A 72 -10.35 -3.90 -8.67
N GLY A 73 -9.21 -4.50 -9.01
CA GLY A 73 -7.90 -4.20 -8.43
C GLY A 73 -7.35 -5.32 -7.54
N SER A 74 -6.07 -5.65 -7.73
CA SER A 74 -5.31 -6.64 -6.94
C SER A 74 -4.22 -5.97 -6.09
N GLY A 75 -4.49 -4.76 -5.61
CA GLY A 75 -3.73 -4.08 -4.57
C GLY A 75 -3.94 -4.72 -3.19
N ILE A 76 -3.38 -4.14 -2.13
CA ILE A 76 -3.50 -4.64 -0.75
C ILE A 76 -4.98 -4.85 -0.41
N ILE A 77 -5.83 -3.82 -0.54
CA ILE A 77 -7.25 -3.86 -0.21
C ILE A 77 -7.98 -4.95 -0.99
N GLY A 78 -7.79 -5.01 -2.32
CA GLY A 78 -8.49 -5.98 -3.16
C GLY A 78 -8.10 -7.42 -2.86
N MET A 79 -6.84 -7.68 -2.53
CA MET A 79 -6.35 -9.02 -2.20
C MET A 79 -6.76 -9.46 -0.78
N GLU A 80 -6.65 -8.58 0.21
CA GLU A 80 -7.03 -8.89 1.60
C GLU A 80 -8.53 -9.15 1.71
N LEU A 81 -9.36 -8.21 1.20
CA LEU A 81 -10.81 -8.35 1.26
C LEU A 81 -11.32 -9.49 0.37
N GLY A 82 -10.71 -9.68 -0.81
CA GLY A 82 -11.06 -10.76 -1.72
C GLY A 82 -10.79 -12.13 -1.11
N GLN A 83 -9.64 -12.31 -0.46
CA GLN A 83 -9.32 -13.56 0.22
C GLN A 83 -10.22 -13.79 1.45
N ALA A 84 -10.49 -12.73 2.24
CA ALA A 84 -11.40 -12.82 3.38
C ALA A 84 -12.81 -13.25 2.96
N LEU A 85 -13.38 -12.60 1.94
CA LEU A 85 -14.70 -12.96 1.41
C LEU A 85 -14.73 -14.39 0.86
N SER A 86 -13.71 -14.80 0.09
CA SER A 86 -13.61 -16.17 -0.43
C SER A 86 -13.60 -17.21 0.68
N ARG A 87 -12.90 -16.95 1.78
CA ARG A 87 -12.87 -17.83 2.97
C ARG A 87 -14.17 -17.85 3.75
N LEU A 88 -14.99 -16.82 3.61
CA LEU A 88 -16.37 -16.77 4.09
C LEU A 88 -17.36 -17.39 3.10
N GLN A 89 -16.86 -18.13 2.08
CA GLN A 89 -17.64 -18.85 1.08
C GLN A 89 -18.39 -17.95 0.10
N VAL A 90 -17.99 -16.71 -0.06
CA VAL A 90 -18.43 -15.84 -1.14
C VAL A 90 -17.71 -16.23 -2.44
N GLU A 91 -18.43 -16.34 -3.55
CA GLU A 91 -17.81 -16.52 -4.86
C GLU A 91 -17.14 -15.22 -5.30
N VAL A 92 -15.80 -15.17 -5.24
CA VAL A 92 -15.02 -13.96 -5.54
C VAL A 92 -14.29 -14.10 -6.88
N SER A 93 -14.32 -13.03 -7.69
CA SER A 93 -13.43 -12.88 -8.85
C SER A 93 -12.72 -11.55 -8.81
N ILE A 94 -11.39 -11.56 -8.92
CA ILE A 94 -10.55 -10.36 -8.84
C ILE A 94 -10.01 -10.03 -10.24
N TYR A 95 -10.23 -8.80 -10.70
CA TYR A 95 -9.79 -8.33 -12.00
C TYR A 95 -8.72 -7.25 -11.84
N ASN A 96 -7.58 -7.43 -12.51
CA ASN A 96 -6.49 -6.47 -12.48
C ASN A 96 -6.07 -6.05 -13.89
N ARG A 97 -6.00 -4.74 -14.14
CA ARG A 97 -5.55 -4.18 -15.41
C ARG A 97 -4.09 -4.54 -15.72
N GLY A 98 -3.24 -4.55 -14.69
CA GLY A 98 -1.85 -4.98 -14.78
C GLY A 98 -1.66 -6.47 -14.52
N ASP A 99 -0.41 -6.86 -14.29
CA ASP A 99 -0.02 -8.20 -13.88
C ASP A 99 0.58 -8.27 -12.47
N THR A 100 0.66 -7.15 -11.78
CA THR A 100 1.20 -7.08 -10.41
C THR A 100 0.16 -7.53 -9.38
N LEU A 101 0.62 -8.14 -8.30
CA LEU A 101 -0.17 -8.42 -7.10
C LEU A 101 0.42 -7.61 -5.94
N VAL A 102 -0.41 -6.86 -5.23
CA VAL A 102 -0.05 -6.12 -4.00
C VAL A 102 1.16 -5.17 -4.17
N GLY A 103 1.53 -4.85 -5.42
CA GLY A 103 2.68 -3.98 -5.68
C GLY A 103 4.04 -4.68 -5.72
N ILE A 104 4.11 -6.02 -5.68
CA ILE A 104 5.34 -6.81 -5.88
C ILE A 104 6.00 -6.42 -7.20
N ARG A 105 7.32 -6.18 -7.16
CA ARG A 105 8.14 -5.81 -8.32
C ARG A 105 9.19 -6.84 -8.70
N ASP A 106 9.55 -7.73 -7.78
CA ASP A 106 10.44 -8.85 -8.11
C ASP A 106 9.69 -9.92 -8.92
N PRO A 107 10.16 -10.24 -10.15
CA PRO A 107 9.43 -11.16 -11.03
C PRO A 107 9.30 -12.57 -10.49
N LYS A 108 10.30 -13.07 -9.70
CA LYS A 108 10.23 -14.41 -9.10
C LYS A 108 9.24 -14.46 -7.94
N VAL A 109 9.24 -13.42 -7.08
CA VAL A 109 8.28 -13.30 -5.99
C VAL A 109 6.87 -13.14 -6.54
N LEU A 110 6.71 -12.33 -7.59
CA LEU A 110 5.43 -12.15 -8.27
C LEU A 110 4.92 -13.46 -8.90
N GLN A 111 5.79 -14.21 -9.55
CA GLN A 111 5.43 -15.51 -10.13
C GLN A 111 4.96 -16.50 -9.05
N GLU A 112 5.65 -16.56 -7.92
CA GLU A 112 5.26 -17.41 -6.79
C GLU A 112 3.94 -16.93 -6.17
N ALA A 113 3.73 -15.62 -6.05
CA ALA A 113 2.47 -15.05 -5.56
C ALA A 113 1.28 -15.42 -6.46
N TRP A 114 1.42 -15.28 -7.77
CA TRP A 114 0.40 -15.70 -8.74
C TRP A 114 0.07 -17.19 -8.60
N LYS A 115 1.09 -18.04 -8.48
CA LYS A 115 0.91 -19.48 -8.32
C LYS A 115 0.14 -19.80 -7.04
N VAL A 116 0.53 -19.21 -5.92
CA VAL A 116 -0.06 -19.49 -4.60
C VAL A 116 -1.51 -18.99 -4.53
N PHE A 117 -1.78 -17.76 -4.96
CA PHE A 117 -3.14 -17.22 -4.85
C PHE A 117 -4.13 -17.83 -5.85
N LYS A 118 -3.69 -18.27 -7.02
CA LYS A 118 -4.55 -18.98 -7.98
C LYS A 118 -5.00 -20.38 -7.51
N GLU A 119 -4.41 -20.91 -6.46
CA GLU A 119 -4.90 -22.15 -5.83
C GLU A 119 -6.19 -21.94 -5.02
N GLU A 120 -6.45 -20.69 -4.59
CA GLU A 120 -7.58 -20.34 -3.72
C GLU A 120 -8.54 -19.33 -4.36
N LEU A 121 -8.03 -18.43 -5.21
CA LEU A 121 -8.76 -17.27 -5.72
C LEU A 121 -8.84 -17.28 -7.24
N ASP A 122 -10.00 -16.84 -7.75
CA ASP A 122 -10.22 -16.60 -9.17
C ASP A 122 -9.71 -15.19 -9.54
N ILE A 123 -8.44 -15.10 -9.97
CA ILE A 123 -7.74 -13.84 -10.23
C ILE A 123 -7.34 -13.73 -11.70
N TYR A 124 -7.75 -12.62 -12.33
CA TYR A 124 -7.49 -12.29 -13.73
C TYR A 124 -6.54 -11.09 -13.84
N GLY A 125 -5.30 -11.33 -14.21
CA GLY A 125 -4.32 -10.28 -14.53
C GLY A 125 -4.38 -9.84 -15.99
N LYS A 126 -3.85 -8.63 -16.29
CA LYS A 126 -3.85 -8.03 -17.65
C LYS A 126 -5.24 -8.00 -18.29
N THR A 127 -6.25 -7.62 -17.50
CA THR A 127 -7.66 -7.73 -17.86
C THR A 127 -8.29 -6.35 -17.94
N GLN A 128 -8.91 -6.06 -19.07
CA GLN A 128 -9.77 -4.90 -19.23
C GLN A 128 -11.20 -5.29 -18.88
N THR A 129 -11.89 -4.44 -18.12
CA THR A 129 -13.25 -4.67 -17.64
C THR A 129 -14.18 -3.53 -18.02
N GLN A 130 -15.45 -3.86 -18.28
CA GLN A 130 -16.55 -2.92 -18.40
C GLN A 130 -17.70 -3.40 -17.52
N LEU A 131 -18.35 -2.47 -16.84
CA LEU A 131 -19.49 -2.75 -15.97
C LEU A 131 -20.78 -2.34 -16.63
N ALA A 132 -21.82 -3.16 -16.49
CA ALA A 132 -23.18 -2.85 -16.94
C ALA A 132 -24.21 -3.48 -15.99
N ARG A 133 -25.38 -2.86 -15.85
CA ARG A 133 -26.51 -3.51 -15.19
C ARG A 133 -26.93 -4.75 -15.99
N SER A 134 -27.25 -5.82 -15.29
CA SER A 134 -27.85 -7.03 -15.84
C SER A 134 -29.34 -7.08 -15.51
N ASP A 135 -30.08 -7.86 -16.28
CA ASP A 135 -31.46 -8.17 -15.95
C ASP A 135 -31.54 -8.83 -14.57
N GLY A 136 -32.54 -8.46 -13.76
CA GLY A 136 -32.70 -8.99 -12.40
C GLY A 136 -31.91 -8.28 -11.31
N GLY A 137 -31.45 -7.04 -11.56
CA GLY A 137 -30.86 -6.18 -10.52
C GLY A 137 -29.41 -6.52 -10.13
N LYS A 138 -28.72 -7.30 -10.97
CA LYS A 138 -27.30 -7.66 -10.79
C LYS A 138 -26.40 -6.76 -11.63
N ILE A 139 -25.07 -6.93 -11.42
CA ILE A 139 -24.07 -6.26 -12.22
C ILE A 139 -23.28 -7.28 -13.05
N LYS A 140 -23.11 -6.98 -14.31
CA LYS A 140 -22.32 -7.77 -15.25
C LYS A 140 -20.95 -7.13 -15.44
N VAL A 141 -19.91 -7.93 -15.23
CA VAL A 141 -18.55 -7.61 -15.65
C VAL A 141 -18.30 -8.24 -17.01
N ARG A 142 -18.15 -7.42 -18.01
CA ARG A 142 -17.63 -7.83 -19.31
C ARG A 142 -16.12 -7.65 -19.30
N TYR A 143 -15.37 -8.70 -19.62
CA TYR A 143 -13.93 -8.63 -19.55
C TYR A 143 -13.21 -9.34 -20.69
N ILE A 144 -12.02 -8.82 -21.00
CA ILE A 144 -11.09 -9.44 -21.94
C ILE A 144 -9.71 -9.53 -21.27
N GLN A 145 -9.16 -10.73 -21.24
CA GLN A 145 -7.83 -10.98 -20.69
C GLN A 145 -6.80 -10.99 -21.81
N ALA A 146 -5.63 -10.39 -21.61
CA ALA A 146 -4.55 -10.39 -22.60
C ALA A 146 -4.17 -11.82 -23.00
N GLY A 147 -4.08 -12.06 -24.31
CA GLY A 147 -3.81 -13.38 -24.88
C GLY A 147 -5.04 -14.29 -25.03
N GLN A 148 -6.23 -13.84 -24.62
CA GLN A 148 -7.50 -14.54 -24.88
C GLN A 148 -8.34 -13.73 -25.88
N PRO A 149 -8.70 -14.29 -27.03
CA PRO A 149 -9.38 -13.52 -28.09
C PRO A 149 -10.87 -13.29 -27.85
N ARG A 150 -11.46 -13.87 -26.80
CA ARG A 150 -12.89 -13.80 -26.55
C ARG A 150 -13.20 -12.92 -25.35
N VAL A 151 -14.18 -12.03 -25.53
CA VAL A 151 -14.85 -11.32 -24.45
C VAL A 151 -15.63 -12.32 -23.62
N GLN A 152 -15.52 -12.20 -22.31
CA GLN A 152 -16.27 -13.02 -21.35
C GLN A 152 -17.17 -12.12 -20.51
N ASP A 153 -18.29 -12.64 -20.07
CA ASP A 153 -19.23 -11.98 -19.18
C ASP A 153 -19.40 -12.83 -17.90
N LYS A 154 -19.37 -12.18 -16.74
CA LYS A 154 -19.68 -12.79 -15.43
C LYS A 154 -20.59 -11.86 -14.64
N GLU A 155 -21.59 -12.41 -13.93
CA GLU A 155 -22.53 -11.63 -13.14
C GLU A 155 -22.23 -11.73 -11.66
N PHE A 156 -22.40 -10.60 -10.95
CA PHE A 156 -22.16 -10.43 -9.52
C PHE A 156 -23.34 -9.74 -8.85
N ASP A 157 -23.47 -9.94 -7.54
CA ASP A 157 -24.43 -9.22 -6.74
C ASP A 157 -23.92 -7.80 -6.44
N VAL A 158 -22.58 -7.63 -6.28
CA VAL A 158 -21.92 -6.36 -6.08
C VAL A 158 -20.49 -6.39 -6.64
N ILE A 159 -19.99 -5.22 -7.04
CA ILE A 159 -18.59 -4.99 -7.38
C ILE A 159 -17.92 -4.18 -6.28
N LEU A 160 -16.79 -4.65 -5.77
CA LEU A 160 -15.93 -3.92 -4.86
C LEU A 160 -14.83 -3.19 -5.65
N ALA A 161 -14.90 -1.86 -5.66
CA ALA A 161 -13.89 -1.01 -6.29
C ALA A 161 -12.66 -0.87 -5.37
N ALA A 162 -11.57 -1.57 -5.71
CA ALA A 162 -10.30 -1.54 -5.00
C ALA A 162 -9.16 -1.00 -5.88
N ILE A 163 -9.46 0.04 -6.68
CA ILE A 163 -8.57 0.63 -7.70
C ILE A 163 -7.66 1.73 -7.17
N GLY A 164 -7.41 1.75 -5.89
CA GLY A 164 -6.56 2.72 -5.20
C GLY A 164 -7.34 3.76 -4.43
N ARG A 165 -6.63 4.76 -3.91
CA ARG A 165 -7.19 5.85 -3.12
C ARG A 165 -6.76 7.20 -3.69
N LYS A 166 -7.55 8.25 -3.46
CA LYS A 166 -7.32 9.61 -3.92
C LYS A 166 -7.21 10.55 -2.72
N PRO A 167 -6.19 11.42 -2.65
CA PRO A 167 -6.08 12.43 -1.59
C PRO A 167 -7.29 13.36 -1.51
N ASN A 168 -7.69 13.75 -0.30
CA ASN A 168 -8.81 14.67 -0.07
C ASN A 168 -8.31 16.12 -0.06
N ILE A 169 -7.93 16.66 -1.18
CA ILE A 169 -7.33 17.99 -1.32
C ILE A 169 -8.08 18.92 -2.30
N GLU A 170 -8.99 18.39 -3.12
CA GLU A 170 -9.61 19.14 -4.21
C GLU A 170 -10.42 20.34 -3.74
N HIS A 171 -11.03 20.25 -2.54
CA HIS A 171 -11.88 21.29 -1.97
C HIS A 171 -11.12 22.30 -1.10
N LEU A 172 -9.79 22.15 -1.00
CA LEU A 172 -8.96 23.02 -0.18
C LEU A 172 -8.58 24.34 -0.85
N ASP A 173 -8.89 24.52 -2.14
CA ASP A 173 -8.54 25.72 -2.93
C ASP A 173 -7.05 26.08 -2.84
N LEU A 174 -6.16 25.05 -2.90
CA LEU A 174 -4.72 25.20 -2.68
C LEU A 174 -4.06 26.21 -3.61
N GLY A 175 -4.63 26.45 -4.80
CA GLY A 175 -4.15 27.45 -5.75
C GLY A 175 -4.15 28.88 -5.19
N THR A 176 -5.04 29.21 -4.24
CA THR A 176 -5.11 30.55 -3.61
C THR A 176 -3.91 30.86 -2.73
N THR A 177 -3.18 29.82 -2.31
CA THR A 177 -1.94 29.97 -1.51
C THR A 177 -0.70 30.24 -2.34
N GLY A 178 -0.76 30.00 -3.66
CA GLY A 178 0.39 30.07 -4.56
C GLY A 178 1.38 28.90 -4.40
N MET A 179 0.98 27.79 -3.71
CA MET A 179 1.86 26.63 -3.56
C MET A 179 2.03 25.85 -4.87
N GLU A 180 3.19 25.23 -5.01
CA GLU A 180 3.48 24.36 -6.14
C GLU A 180 2.76 23.01 -5.96
N LEU A 181 2.07 22.57 -7.02
CA LEU A 181 1.34 21.31 -7.06
C LEU A 181 1.94 20.41 -8.15
N ASP A 182 1.91 19.10 -7.93
CA ASP A 182 2.23 18.12 -8.96
C ASP A 182 1.09 17.98 -10.00
N HIS A 183 1.28 17.12 -11.00
CA HIS A 183 0.29 16.84 -12.05
C HIS A 183 -1.04 16.25 -11.53
N SER A 184 -1.07 15.76 -10.30
CA SER A 184 -2.25 15.22 -9.63
C SER A 184 -2.92 16.23 -8.69
N GLY A 185 -2.39 17.46 -8.61
CA GLY A 185 -2.86 18.51 -7.71
C GLY A 185 -2.37 18.37 -6.27
N VAL A 186 -1.44 17.46 -6.00
CA VAL A 186 -0.86 17.26 -4.67
C VAL A 186 0.27 18.28 -4.45
N PRO A 187 0.34 18.93 -3.27
CA PRO A 187 1.44 19.84 -2.94
C PRO A 187 2.81 19.20 -3.08
N ILE A 188 3.71 19.87 -3.78
CA ILE A 188 5.14 19.51 -3.75
C ILE A 188 5.66 19.84 -2.35
N TYR A 189 6.30 18.86 -1.70
CA TYR A 189 6.72 18.98 -0.31
C TYR A 189 8.09 18.34 -0.06
N ASN A 190 8.72 18.78 1.03
CA ASN A 190 9.96 18.16 1.53
C ASN A 190 9.61 16.96 2.42
N PRO A 191 9.96 15.72 2.04
CA PRO A 191 9.59 14.51 2.79
C PRO A 191 10.33 14.35 4.13
N VAL A 192 11.26 15.24 4.45
CA VAL A 192 12.01 15.23 5.72
C VAL A 192 11.39 16.18 6.73
N THR A 193 10.91 17.35 6.27
CA THR A 193 10.33 18.39 7.13
C THR A 193 8.81 18.47 7.03
N GLN A 194 8.22 17.84 6.04
CA GLN A 194 6.80 17.89 5.67
C GLN A 194 6.33 19.29 5.20
N GLN A 195 7.25 20.22 4.95
CA GLN A 195 6.93 21.54 4.40
C GLN A 195 6.53 21.46 2.93
N THR A 196 5.51 22.19 2.54
CA THR A 196 5.19 22.46 1.14
C THR A 196 6.11 23.56 0.57
N SER A 197 5.89 23.98 -0.67
CA SER A 197 6.59 25.14 -1.24
C SER A 197 6.26 26.46 -0.52
N ILE A 198 5.16 26.50 0.27
CA ILE A 198 4.83 27.59 1.18
C ILE A 198 5.36 27.24 2.58
N PRO A 199 6.38 27.92 3.10
CA PRO A 199 7.18 27.47 4.25
C PRO A 199 6.41 27.23 5.54
N HIS A 200 5.26 27.84 5.76
CA HIS A 200 4.41 27.71 6.94
C HIS A 200 3.23 26.75 6.74
N ILE A 201 3.12 26.12 5.57
CA ILE A 201 2.11 25.09 5.27
C ILE A 201 2.80 23.75 5.14
N PHE A 202 2.34 22.79 5.93
CA PHE A 202 2.85 21.42 5.98
C PHE A 202 1.78 20.45 5.48
N ILE A 203 2.21 19.26 5.01
CA ILE A 203 1.30 18.19 4.58
C ILE A 203 1.77 16.86 5.15
N ALA A 204 0.82 16.01 5.56
CA ALA A 204 1.12 14.71 6.17
C ALA A 204 0.08 13.64 5.84
N GLY A 205 0.49 12.39 5.93
CA GLY A 205 -0.36 11.23 5.73
C GLY A 205 -0.89 11.11 4.31
N ASP A 206 -2.05 10.48 4.16
CA ASP A 206 -2.62 10.16 2.85
C ASP A 206 -2.91 11.37 1.97
N ALA A 207 -3.02 12.55 2.55
CA ALA A 207 -3.23 13.81 1.80
C ALA A 207 -2.10 14.11 0.81
N ARG A 208 -0.88 13.60 1.07
CA ARG A 208 0.29 13.77 0.19
C ARG A 208 0.35 12.77 -0.98
N GLY A 209 -0.58 11.82 -1.04
CA GLY A 209 -0.55 10.74 -2.04
C GLY A 209 0.60 9.73 -1.84
N GLY A 210 0.82 8.89 -2.83
CA GLY A 210 1.90 7.91 -2.83
C GLY A 210 1.59 6.66 -1.99
N LEU A 211 2.54 6.21 -1.17
CA LEU A 211 2.37 5.04 -0.30
C LEU A 211 1.52 5.43 0.93
N LEU A 212 0.36 4.80 1.06
CA LEU A 212 -0.65 5.13 2.05
C LEU A 212 -0.64 4.08 3.17
N GLU A 213 0.11 4.34 4.24
CA GLU A 213 0.27 3.43 5.38
C GLU A 213 0.16 4.20 6.69
N LEU A 214 -0.59 3.63 7.64
CA LEU A 214 -0.94 4.30 8.90
C LEU A 214 0.29 4.72 9.72
N HIS A 215 1.29 3.84 9.83
CA HIS A 215 2.50 4.15 10.60
C HIS A 215 3.31 5.31 9.97
N MET A 216 3.36 5.39 8.64
CA MET A 216 3.97 6.53 7.95
C MET A 216 3.18 7.81 8.17
N ALA A 217 1.86 7.75 8.05
CA ALA A 217 0.98 8.90 8.31
C ALA A 217 1.15 9.45 9.74
N SER A 218 1.32 8.57 10.72
CA SER A 218 1.58 8.94 12.12
C SER A 218 2.92 9.67 12.30
N ASP A 219 4.01 9.12 11.74
CA ASP A 219 5.34 9.72 11.81
C ASP A 219 5.41 11.08 11.10
N GLU A 220 4.80 11.17 9.93
CA GLU A 220 4.70 12.41 9.15
C GLU A 220 3.85 13.46 9.85
N GLY A 221 2.70 13.03 10.41
CA GLY A 221 1.83 13.90 11.20
C GLY A 221 2.53 14.47 12.43
N HIS A 222 3.32 13.64 13.13
CA HIS A 222 4.16 14.11 14.23
C HIS A 222 5.17 15.15 13.76
N THR A 223 5.91 14.88 12.68
CA THR A 223 6.90 15.80 12.12
C THR A 223 6.26 17.11 11.66
N ALA A 224 5.18 17.05 10.91
CA ALA A 224 4.45 18.24 10.44
C ALA A 224 3.90 19.07 11.59
N GLY A 225 3.30 18.43 12.60
CA GLY A 225 2.74 19.08 13.77
C GLY A 225 3.81 19.78 14.61
N MET A 226 4.94 19.12 14.89
CA MET A 226 6.06 19.73 15.62
C MET A 226 6.64 20.93 14.87
N ASN A 227 6.84 20.81 13.56
CA ASN A 227 7.39 21.87 12.73
C ASN A 227 6.41 23.05 12.57
N ALA A 228 5.12 22.80 12.47
CA ALA A 228 4.11 23.85 12.47
C ALA A 228 4.07 24.61 13.79
N ALA A 229 4.18 23.91 14.92
CA ALA A 229 4.18 24.51 16.26
C ALA A 229 5.42 25.37 16.53
N SER A 230 6.59 24.99 15.98
CA SER A 230 7.85 25.71 16.19
C SER A 230 8.21 26.68 15.06
N TYR A 231 7.36 26.81 14.04
CA TYR A 231 7.65 27.67 12.89
C TYR A 231 8.01 29.11 13.31
N PRO A 232 9.08 29.75 12.79
CA PRO A 232 9.85 29.37 11.60
C PRO A 232 10.99 28.34 11.84
N GLU A 233 11.23 27.85 13.04
CA GLU A 233 12.25 26.85 13.34
C GLU A 233 11.75 25.47 12.93
N VAL A 234 12.32 24.94 11.84
CA VAL A 234 11.94 23.63 11.28
C VAL A 234 13.06 22.62 11.45
N LYS A 235 12.70 21.42 11.90
CA LYS A 235 13.66 20.32 12.13
C LYS A 235 13.31 19.12 11.25
N PRO A 236 14.33 18.38 10.76
CA PRO A 236 14.10 17.15 10.05
C PRO A 236 13.45 16.11 10.96
N GLY A 237 12.42 15.44 10.45
CA GLY A 237 11.82 14.28 11.09
C GLY A 237 12.63 13.01 10.86
N LEU A 238 12.33 11.97 11.63
CA LEU A 238 12.95 10.66 11.45
C LEU A 238 12.41 9.99 10.19
N ARG A 239 13.29 9.74 9.22
CA ARG A 239 12.93 8.96 8.03
C ARG A 239 13.13 7.47 8.31
N ARG A 240 12.03 6.75 8.46
CA ARG A 240 12.06 5.30 8.67
C ARG A 240 12.23 4.53 7.37
N SER A 241 12.71 3.31 7.49
CA SER A 241 12.75 2.37 6.38
C SER A 241 11.32 2.03 5.94
N ARG A 242 11.12 1.97 4.62
CA ARG A 242 9.84 1.50 4.08
C ARG A 242 9.59 0.06 4.54
N LEU A 243 8.39 -0.19 5.06
CA LEU A 243 7.87 -1.50 5.37
C LEU A 243 6.40 -1.55 4.94
N SER A 244 6.07 -2.45 4.07
CA SER A 244 4.69 -2.68 3.63
C SER A 244 4.33 -4.15 3.79
N ILE A 245 3.19 -4.41 4.40
CA ILE A 245 2.66 -5.75 4.64
C ILE A 245 1.25 -5.82 4.05
N ALA A 246 0.95 -6.91 3.33
CA ALA A 246 -0.42 -7.30 3.07
C ALA A 246 -0.75 -8.54 3.92
N PHE A 247 -1.83 -8.44 4.68
CA PHE A 247 -2.29 -9.47 5.60
C PHE A 247 -3.10 -10.57 4.92
N THR A 248 -2.71 -10.90 3.69
CA THR A 248 -3.15 -12.12 3.03
C THR A 248 -2.56 -13.35 3.71
N ASN A 249 -2.99 -14.54 3.34
CA ASN A 249 -2.38 -15.80 3.79
C ASN A 249 -2.07 -16.71 2.59
N PRO A 250 -0.78 -16.89 2.23
CA PRO A 250 0.40 -16.32 2.91
C PRO A 250 0.50 -14.80 2.77
N GLN A 251 1.19 -14.18 3.73
CA GLN A 251 1.42 -12.73 3.76
C GLN A 251 2.38 -12.29 2.65
N ILE A 252 2.25 -11.02 2.23
CA ILE A 252 3.21 -10.36 1.33
C ILE A 252 3.92 -9.26 2.10
N MET A 253 5.22 -9.13 1.90
CA MET A 253 6.07 -8.15 2.55
C MET A 253 7.00 -7.47 1.55
N MET A 254 7.18 -6.16 1.72
CA MET A 254 8.15 -5.34 0.99
C MET A 254 8.89 -4.42 1.96
N VAL A 255 10.23 -4.43 1.90
CA VAL A 255 11.10 -3.61 2.76
C VAL A 255 12.08 -2.85 1.90
N GLY A 256 12.35 -1.58 2.26
CA GLY A 256 13.38 -0.75 1.64
C GLY A 256 13.12 -0.50 0.15
N SER A 257 14.15 -0.62 -0.68
CA SER A 257 14.07 -0.41 -2.12
C SER A 257 13.42 -1.59 -2.83
N SER A 258 12.47 -1.30 -3.72
CA SER A 258 11.85 -2.32 -4.57
C SER A 258 12.82 -2.86 -5.62
N PHE A 259 12.65 -4.11 -6.02
CA PHE A 259 13.54 -4.78 -6.97
C PHE A 259 13.77 -3.99 -8.27
N ASN A 260 12.72 -3.38 -8.82
CA ASN A 260 12.83 -2.64 -10.08
C ASN A 260 13.57 -1.29 -9.96
N ALA A 261 13.71 -0.75 -8.75
CA ALA A 261 14.47 0.47 -8.49
C ALA A 261 15.97 0.23 -8.33
N LEU A 262 16.40 -1.04 -8.22
CA LEU A 262 17.79 -1.42 -8.01
C LEU A 262 18.49 -1.71 -9.35
N ASP A 263 19.77 -1.32 -9.45
CA ASP A 263 20.64 -1.75 -10.56
C ASP A 263 21.02 -3.23 -10.39
N LYS A 264 20.59 -4.06 -11.34
CA LYS A 264 20.77 -5.51 -11.29
C LYS A 264 22.23 -5.96 -11.36
N GLY A 265 23.10 -5.13 -11.93
CA GLY A 265 24.55 -5.41 -12.01
C GLY A 265 25.28 -5.14 -10.70
N SER A 266 24.72 -4.32 -9.82
CA SER A 266 25.32 -3.87 -8.56
C SER A 266 24.77 -4.54 -7.31
N ILE A 267 23.83 -5.49 -7.45
CA ILE A 267 23.24 -6.18 -6.31
C ILE A 267 23.56 -7.67 -6.27
N VAL A 268 23.54 -8.19 -5.05
CA VAL A 268 23.53 -9.62 -4.72
C VAL A 268 22.17 -9.97 -4.15
N ILE A 269 21.67 -11.16 -4.45
CA ILE A 269 20.33 -11.58 -4.08
C ILE A 269 20.39 -12.85 -3.23
N GLY A 270 19.95 -12.73 -1.98
CA GLY A 270 19.65 -13.88 -1.13
C GLY A 270 18.22 -14.36 -1.38
N GLU A 271 18.05 -15.65 -1.52
CA GLU A 271 16.73 -16.24 -1.84
C GLU A 271 16.45 -17.46 -0.96
N VAL A 272 15.23 -17.57 -0.44
CA VAL A 272 14.76 -18.77 0.24
C VAL A 272 13.31 -19.10 -0.13
N SER A 273 13.05 -20.35 -0.49
CA SER A 273 11.69 -20.87 -0.62
C SER A 273 11.23 -21.45 0.72
N PHE A 274 10.03 -21.06 1.16
CA PHE A 274 9.42 -21.62 2.37
C PHE A 274 8.97 -23.07 2.21
N ARG A 275 8.94 -23.60 0.98
CA ARG A 275 8.48 -24.97 0.69
C ARG A 275 9.20 -26.03 1.54
N ASN A 276 10.49 -25.85 1.79
CA ASN A 276 11.33 -26.77 2.56
C ASN A 276 11.84 -26.16 3.88
N GLN A 277 11.38 -24.99 4.27
CA GLN A 277 11.71 -24.39 5.55
C GLN A 277 11.04 -25.19 6.69
N GLY A 278 11.83 -25.58 7.69
CA GLY A 278 11.41 -26.57 8.70
C GLY A 278 10.15 -26.15 9.47
N ARG A 279 10.14 -24.96 10.06
CA ARG A 279 8.99 -24.45 10.84
C ARG A 279 7.74 -24.29 9.98
N SER A 280 7.89 -23.75 8.77
CA SER A 280 6.79 -23.59 7.82
C SER A 280 6.12 -24.93 7.48
N ARG A 281 6.91 -26.00 7.33
CA ARG A 281 6.38 -27.35 7.11
C ARG A 281 5.62 -27.87 8.31
N VAL A 282 6.15 -27.69 9.52
CA VAL A 282 5.47 -28.12 10.76
C VAL A 282 4.13 -27.39 10.91
N MET A 283 4.07 -26.13 10.53
CA MET A 283 2.85 -25.31 10.57
C MET A 283 1.87 -25.58 9.43
N LEU A 284 2.27 -26.42 8.43
CA LEU A 284 1.52 -26.62 7.17
C LEU A 284 1.29 -25.30 6.39
N LYS A 285 2.18 -24.33 6.54
CA LYS A 285 2.17 -23.01 5.88
C LYS A 285 3.35 -22.83 4.94
N ASN A 286 3.84 -23.93 4.35
CA ASN A 286 5.10 -23.97 3.60
C ASN A 286 4.95 -23.55 2.13
N LYS A 287 4.32 -22.39 1.88
CA LYS A 287 4.21 -21.76 0.56
C LYS A 287 4.95 -20.43 0.55
N GLY A 288 5.56 -20.09 -0.58
CA GLY A 288 6.13 -18.77 -0.79
C GLY A 288 7.64 -18.72 -0.97
N LEU A 289 8.12 -17.50 -1.18
CA LEU A 289 9.48 -17.13 -1.53
C LEU A 289 9.85 -15.79 -0.89
N LEU A 290 11.02 -15.72 -0.27
CA LEU A 290 11.63 -14.47 0.19
C LEU A 290 12.89 -14.19 -0.62
N ARG A 291 13.05 -12.96 -1.08
CA ARG A 291 14.26 -12.44 -1.72
C ARG A 291 14.72 -11.17 -1.03
N THR A 292 16.01 -11.13 -0.68
CA THR A 292 16.70 -10.00 -0.03
C THR A 292 17.74 -9.45 -1.00
N TYR A 293 17.90 -8.15 -1.06
CA TYR A 293 18.78 -7.45 -1.99
C TYR A 293 19.88 -6.74 -1.23
N PHE A 294 21.14 -6.98 -1.60
CA PHE A 294 22.31 -6.39 -0.99
C PHE A 294 23.15 -5.65 -2.03
N ASP A 295 23.73 -4.54 -1.63
CA ASP A 295 24.75 -3.86 -2.44
C ASP A 295 26.02 -4.75 -2.55
N LYS A 296 26.48 -4.95 -3.77
CA LYS A 296 27.60 -5.86 -4.03
C LYS A 296 28.93 -5.40 -3.43
N LYS A 297 29.13 -4.09 -3.28
CA LYS A 297 30.39 -3.52 -2.77
C LYS A 297 30.38 -3.37 -1.25
N THR A 298 29.30 -2.78 -0.73
CA THR A 298 29.17 -2.46 0.70
C THR A 298 28.55 -3.58 1.50
N ARG A 299 27.92 -4.58 0.85
CA ARG A 299 27.15 -5.66 1.44
C ARG A 299 25.93 -5.22 2.26
N LEU A 300 25.58 -3.92 2.22
CA LEU A 300 24.44 -3.36 2.93
C LEU A 300 23.12 -3.91 2.40
N LEU A 301 22.16 -4.18 3.28
CA LEU A 301 20.80 -4.51 2.92
C LEU A 301 20.14 -3.30 2.24
N LEU A 302 19.67 -3.46 1.01
CA LEU A 302 18.98 -2.42 0.22
C LEU A 302 17.47 -2.59 0.24
N GLY A 303 16.98 -3.82 0.38
CA GLY A 303 15.56 -4.11 0.40
C GLY A 303 15.26 -5.61 0.36
N ALA A 304 13.97 -5.92 0.40
CA ALA A 304 13.48 -7.28 0.29
C ALA A 304 12.03 -7.30 -0.22
N GLU A 305 11.66 -8.35 -0.93
CA GLU A 305 10.27 -8.65 -1.30
C GLU A 305 10.01 -10.14 -1.04
N GLY A 306 8.81 -10.45 -0.54
CA GLY A 306 8.47 -11.84 -0.25
C GLY A 306 6.98 -12.11 -0.15
N ILE A 307 6.65 -13.38 -0.35
CA ILE A 307 5.37 -13.99 0.00
C ILE A 307 5.65 -15.22 0.87
N GLY A 308 4.96 -15.38 2.00
CA GLY A 308 5.21 -16.52 2.90
C GLY A 308 4.49 -16.41 4.23
N PRO A 309 4.73 -17.39 5.12
CA PRO A 309 4.18 -17.36 6.47
C PRO A 309 4.89 -16.31 7.33
N ASP A 310 4.10 -15.65 8.19
CA ASP A 310 4.57 -14.75 9.26
C ASP A 310 5.57 -13.67 8.76
N LEU A 311 5.38 -13.22 7.51
CA LEU A 311 6.27 -12.23 6.89
C LEU A 311 6.18 -10.84 7.53
N GLU A 312 5.13 -10.56 8.28
CA GLU A 312 5.07 -9.36 9.11
C GLU A 312 6.23 -9.29 10.12
N HIS A 313 6.61 -10.41 10.74
CA HIS A 313 7.73 -10.47 11.68
C HIS A 313 9.08 -10.36 10.97
N LEU A 314 9.27 -11.10 9.88
CA LEU A 314 10.47 -10.99 9.06
C LEU A 314 10.63 -9.58 8.47
N GLY A 315 9.50 -8.96 8.08
CA GLY A 315 9.46 -7.58 7.59
C GLY A 315 10.00 -6.57 8.61
N HIS A 316 9.61 -6.70 9.88
CA HIS A 316 10.14 -5.83 10.95
C HIS A 316 11.65 -6.03 11.16
N LEU A 317 12.13 -7.29 11.22
CA LEU A 317 13.57 -7.56 11.33
C LEU A 317 14.36 -6.96 10.17
N LEU A 318 13.87 -7.13 8.95
CA LEU A 318 14.49 -6.57 7.75
C LEU A 318 14.41 -5.04 7.70
N ALA A 319 13.30 -4.45 8.13
CA ALA A 319 13.17 -2.99 8.20
C ALA A 319 14.13 -2.38 9.23
N TRP A 320 14.31 -3.01 10.40
CA TRP A 320 15.29 -2.57 11.40
C TRP A 320 16.72 -2.75 10.92
N ALA A 321 17.02 -3.88 10.27
CA ALA A 321 18.33 -4.10 9.67
C ALA A 321 18.66 -3.06 8.58
N HIS A 322 17.70 -2.77 7.70
CA HIS A 322 17.82 -1.74 6.66
C HIS A 322 18.00 -0.34 7.27
N GLN A 323 17.18 0.02 8.27
CA GLN A 323 17.28 1.29 9.00
C GLN A 323 18.64 1.47 9.66
N SER A 324 19.17 0.40 10.26
CA SER A 324 20.47 0.37 10.94
C SER A 324 21.65 0.19 9.97
N ARG A 325 21.37 0.10 8.65
CA ARG A 325 22.39 -0.09 7.61
C ARG A 325 23.27 -1.32 7.85
N LEU A 326 22.67 -2.44 8.25
CA LEU A 326 23.39 -3.68 8.47
C LEU A 326 23.79 -4.33 7.15
N THR A 327 24.97 -4.96 7.17
CA THR A 327 25.47 -5.85 6.13
C THR A 327 24.89 -7.25 6.28
N ALA A 328 25.01 -8.08 5.23
CA ALA A 328 24.62 -9.48 5.30
C ALA A 328 25.39 -10.25 6.40
N ASP A 329 26.68 -9.95 6.56
CA ASP A 329 27.55 -10.57 7.58
C ASP A 329 27.09 -10.20 9.00
N GLU A 330 26.84 -8.90 9.28
CA GLU A 330 26.34 -8.45 10.57
C GLU A 330 24.95 -9.02 10.90
N MET A 331 24.11 -9.25 9.89
CA MET A 331 22.82 -9.91 10.10
C MET A 331 23.00 -11.40 10.42
N LEU A 332 23.96 -12.10 9.81
CA LEU A 332 24.28 -13.49 10.11
C LEU A 332 24.86 -13.70 11.52
N ASP A 333 25.55 -12.70 12.07
CA ASP A 333 26.08 -12.72 13.43
C ASP A 333 24.99 -12.56 14.51
N ARG A 334 23.72 -12.33 14.12
CA ARG A 334 22.59 -12.25 15.06
C ARG A 334 22.10 -13.64 15.42
N VAL A 335 21.43 -13.73 16.57
CA VAL A 335 20.84 -15.00 17.02
C VAL A 335 19.63 -15.38 16.16
N TYR A 336 19.58 -16.64 15.75
CA TYR A 336 18.41 -17.27 15.14
C TYR A 336 18.02 -18.46 16.02
N TYR A 337 16.82 -18.38 16.59
CA TYR A 337 16.27 -19.47 17.37
C TYR A 337 15.87 -20.67 16.49
N HIS A 338 15.73 -21.85 17.04
CA HIS A 338 15.29 -23.05 16.33
C HIS A 338 14.17 -23.77 17.13
N PRO A 339 13.06 -24.22 16.50
CA PRO A 339 12.69 -24.03 15.09
C PRO A 339 11.76 -22.81 14.91
N VAL A 340 12.12 -21.88 14.03
CA VAL A 340 11.31 -20.66 13.72
C VAL A 340 11.33 -20.36 12.21
N VAL A 341 10.41 -19.51 11.75
CA VAL A 341 10.32 -19.09 10.34
C VAL A 341 11.53 -18.22 9.97
N GLU A 342 12.08 -17.46 10.92
CA GLU A 342 13.23 -16.57 10.77
C GLU A 342 14.50 -17.29 10.30
N GLU A 343 14.62 -18.60 10.52
CA GLU A 343 15.73 -19.39 9.93
C GLU A 343 15.69 -19.38 8.38
N GLY A 344 14.54 -19.11 7.80
CA GLY A 344 14.41 -18.84 6.37
C GLY A 344 15.20 -17.60 5.96
N LEU A 345 15.15 -16.52 6.75
CA LEU A 345 15.96 -15.34 6.52
C LEU A 345 17.46 -15.69 6.60
N ARG A 346 17.89 -16.43 7.63
CA ARG A 346 19.28 -16.88 7.74
C ARG A 346 19.74 -17.65 6.49
N THR A 347 18.88 -18.52 5.95
CA THR A 347 19.18 -19.26 4.71
C THR A 347 19.35 -18.31 3.52
N ALA A 348 18.50 -17.29 3.39
CA ALA A 348 18.63 -16.28 2.32
C ALA A 348 19.93 -15.49 2.46
N LEU A 349 20.33 -15.13 3.67
CA LEU A 349 21.58 -14.40 3.96
C LEU A 349 22.82 -15.24 3.59
N LEU A 350 22.86 -16.53 3.93
CA LEU A 350 23.95 -17.44 3.54
C LEU A 350 24.08 -17.53 2.02
N ARG A 351 22.95 -17.63 1.30
CA ARG A 351 22.95 -17.64 -0.16
C ARG A 351 23.38 -16.31 -0.79
N ALA A 352 23.16 -15.19 -0.12
CA ALA A 352 23.72 -13.92 -0.55
C ALA A 352 25.23 -13.89 -0.32
N GLN A 353 25.69 -14.37 0.85
CA GLN A 353 27.10 -14.41 1.23
C GLN A 353 27.96 -15.21 0.25
N GLU A 354 27.43 -16.31 -0.29
CA GLU A 354 28.10 -17.13 -1.31
C GLU A 354 28.36 -16.39 -2.64
N GLN A 355 27.72 -15.22 -2.87
CA GLN A 355 27.81 -14.46 -4.12
C GLN A 355 28.68 -13.19 -4.01
N PHE A 356 29.14 -12.84 -2.82
CA PHE A 356 30.08 -11.74 -2.60
C PHE A 356 31.51 -12.18 -2.90
#